data_ce57c09ca7fd4105202d02c6140e02c0
#
_entry.id   ce57c09ca7fd4105202d02c6140e02c0
#
_cell.length_a   1.000
_cell.length_b   1.000
_cell.length_c   1.000
_cell.angle_alpha   90.00
_cell.angle_beta   90.00
_cell.angle_gamma   90.00
#
_symmetry.space_group_name_H-M   'P 1'
#
loop_
_entity.id
_entity.type
_entity.pdbx_description
1 polymer ?
#
loop_
_entity_poly.entity_id
_entity_poly.type
_entity_poly.pdbx_seq_one_letter_code
_entity_poly.pdbx_strand_id
1 'polypeptide(L)'
;MARPLSKLAPAWWDYTTLDKSILEDAAKLTPKDLVQLSRPGFTVRIIDTPQKFYSAQALEYLEAWKQSTPDNPVGICGPIGPTEQLPIVAQIVNALGFNLAKHEAHFWGMDEWLENGVPVSPEHPLSFAKCDNELCFDRIDPALAMPKANKHFPTGDLDAFSNSFDQVRCAIMQGGQ
;
A
#
# COMPACT_ATOMS: atom_id res chain seq x y z
N MET A 1 19.25 20.02 24.66
CA MET A 1 19.59 20.51 23.30
C MET A 1 18.36 20.38 22.43
N ALA A 2 17.98 21.44 21.71
CA ALA A 2 16.91 21.32 20.71
C ALA A 2 17.38 20.34 19.62
N ARG A 3 16.50 19.40 19.21
CA ARG A 3 16.79 18.47 18.13
C ARG A 3 16.84 19.21 16.79
N PRO A 4 17.75 18.86 15.89
CA PRO A 4 17.75 19.43 14.57
C PRO A 4 16.47 19.02 13.83
N LEU A 5 15.80 19.99 13.22
CA LEU A 5 14.59 19.74 12.44
C LEU A 5 14.95 19.01 11.13
N SER A 6 13.98 18.30 10.58
CA SER A 6 14.09 17.68 9.28
C SER A 6 14.46 18.69 8.18
N LYS A 7 15.38 18.33 7.30
CA LYS A 7 15.69 19.13 6.12
C LYS A 7 14.57 19.12 5.08
N LEU A 8 13.72 18.08 5.09
CA LEU A 8 12.60 17.93 4.18
C LEU A 8 11.33 18.62 4.71
N ALA A 9 11.13 18.60 6.02
CA ALA A 9 9.96 19.19 6.66
C ALA A 9 10.36 19.92 7.95
N PRO A 10 11.14 21.02 7.86
CA PRO A 10 11.75 21.65 9.01
C PRO A 10 10.76 22.28 10.00
N ALA A 11 9.52 22.53 9.57
CA ALA A 11 8.53 23.21 10.39
C ALA A 11 7.75 22.25 11.32
N TRP A 12 7.68 20.97 11.01
CA TRP A 12 6.78 20.04 11.70
C TRP A 12 7.33 18.62 11.89
N TRP A 13 8.35 18.22 11.12
CA TRP A 13 8.91 16.87 11.25
C TRP A 13 10.34 16.91 11.78
N ASP A 14 10.51 16.29 12.92
CA ASP A 14 11.81 16.00 13.49
C ASP A 14 12.02 14.49 13.51
N TYR A 15 12.74 13.93 12.54
CA TYR A 15 13.09 12.51 12.55
C TYR A 15 14.34 12.17 13.35
N THR A 16 14.86 13.12 14.09
CA THR A 16 15.81 12.83 15.15
C THR A 16 15.10 12.52 16.47
N THR A 17 13.83 12.08 16.40
CA THR A 17 13.07 11.63 17.58
C THR A 17 13.62 10.34 18.17
N LEU A 18 14.34 9.54 17.39
CA LEU A 18 15.02 8.36 17.87
C LEU A 18 16.37 8.72 18.49
N ASP A 19 16.73 8.01 19.54
CA ASP A 19 18.06 8.09 20.12
C ASP A 19 19.12 7.74 19.05
N LYS A 20 20.20 8.51 19.03
CA LYS A 20 21.28 8.30 18.07
C LYS A 20 21.85 6.88 18.15
N SER A 21 21.95 6.33 19.36
CA SER A 21 22.41 4.95 19.57
C SER A 21 21.50 3.92 18.91
N ILE A 22 20.18 4.13 18.92
CA ILE A 22 19.22 3.24 18.26
C ILE A 22 19.44 3.26 16.75
N LEU A 23 19.67 4.44 16.17
CA LEU A 23 19.94 4.58 14.72
C LEU A 23 21.26 3.93 14.34
N GLU A 24 22.31 4.13 15.14
CA GLU A 24 23.63 3.53 14.92
C GLU A 24 23.60 2.02 15.06
N ASP A 25 22.81 1.47 15.97
CA ASP A 25 22.65 0.03 16.16
C ASP A 25 21.78 -0.56 15.04
N ALA A 26 20.71 0.09 14.64
CA ALA A 26 19.89 -0.33 13.52
C ALA A 26 20.68 -0.40 12.20
N ALA A 27 21.59 0.56 11.99
CA ALA A 27 22.45 0.61 10.79
C ALA A 27 23.46 -0.56 10.69
N LYS A 28 23.72 -1.27 11.79
CA LYS A 28 24.62 -2.44 11.84
C LYS A 28 23.91 -3.75 11.53
N LEU A 29 22.57 -3.76 11.51
CA LEU A 29 21.79 -4.98 11.33
C LEU A 29 22.01 -5.56 9.93
N THR A 30 22.29 -6.84 9.88
CA THR A 30 22.34 -7.62 8.64
C THR A 30 20.97 -8.25 8.34
N PRO A 31 20.71 -8.73 7.10
CA PRO A 31 19.49 -9.48 6.79
C PRO A 31 19.25 -10.67 7.74
N LYS A 32 20.31 -11.33 8.21
CA LYS A 32 20.19 -12.43 9.19
C LYS A 32 19.68 -11.92 10.54
N ASP A 33 20.19 -10.79 10.99
CA ASP A 33 19.76 -10.19 12.26
C ASP A 33 18.29 -9.75 12.18
N LEU A 34 17.87 -9.21 11.03
CA LEU A 34 16.47 -8.82 10.81
C LEU A 34 15.52 -10.02 10.91
N VAL A 35 15.87 -11.17 10.33
CA VAL A 35 15.06 -12.40 10.43
C VAL A 35 14.93 -12.87 11.88
N GLN A 36 15.97 -12.69 12.71
CA GLN A 36 15.94 -13.04 14.13
C GLN A 36 15.01 -12.17 14.97
N LEU A 37 14.55 -11.01 14.45
CA LEU A 37 13.54 -10.19 15.10
C LEU A 37 12.15 -10.83 15.06
N SER A 38 11.96 -11.92 14.33
CA SER A 38 10.69 -12.65 14.27
C SER A 38 10.31 -13.18 15.67
N ARG A 39 9.02 -13.09 15.99
CA ARG A 39 8.43 -13.53 17.25
C ARG A 39 6.98 -13.96 17.03
N PRO A 40 6.30 -14.60 17.98
CA PRO A 40 4.89 -14.94 17.84
C PRO A 40 4.04 -13.73 17.42
N GLY A 41 3.32 -13.87 16.31
CA GLY A 41 2.51 -12.80 15.71
C GLY A 41 3.27 -11.78 14.88
N PHE A 42 4.61 -11.88 14.77
CA PHE A 42 5.40 -11.00 13.92
C PHE A 42 6.52 -11.78 13.23
N THR A 43 6.46 -11.88 11.91
CA THR A 43 7.44 -12.60 11.10
C THR A 43 8.16 -11.67 10.14
N VAL A 44 9.49 -11.68 10.18
CA VAL A 44 10.33 -10.99 9.21
C VAL A 44 10.72 -11.96 8.09
N ARG A 45 10.39 -11.59 6.86
CA ARG A 45 10.80 -12.34 5.65
C ARG A 45 11.66 -11.44 4.79
N ILE A 46 12.82 -11.93 4.40
CA ILE A 46 13.72 -11.27 3.45
C ILE A 46 13.57 -11.97 2.10
N ILE A 47 13.31 -11.22 1.07
CA ILE A 47 13.20 -11.73 -0.29
C ILE A 47 14.40 -11.25 -1.09
N ASP A 48 15.12 -12.17 -1.68
CA ASP A 48 16.48 -11.99 -2.22
C ASP A 48 16.55 -11.22 -3.54
N THR A 49 15.43 -11.10 -4.29
CA THR A 49 15.41 -10.35 -5.54
C THR A 49 14.13 -9.51 -5.66
N PRO A 50 14.20 -8.33 -6.34
CA PRO A 50 13.01 -7.51 -6.57
C PRO A 50 11.88 -8.28 -7.28
N GLN A 51 12.19 -9.11 -8.28
CA GLN A 51 11.20 -9.88 -9.03
C GLN A 51 10.45 -10.87 -8.16
N LYS A 52 11.15 -11.58 -7.26
CA LYS A 52 10.52 -12.46 -6.30
C LYS A 52 9.69 -11.67 -5.28
N PHE A 53 10.18 -10.49 -4.87
CA PHE A 53 9.45 -9.61 -3.98
C PHE A 53 8.13 -9.16 -4.60
N TYR A 54 8.13 -8.64 -5.83
CA TYR A 54 6.91 -8.19 -6.50
C TYR A 54 5.91 -9.33 -6.73
N SER A 55 6.40 -10.52 -7.07
CA SER A 55 5.54 -11.71 -7.22
C SER A 55 4.93 -12.13 -5.89
N ALA A 56 5.72 -12.16 -4.82
CA ALA A 56 5.23 -12.48 -3.48
C ALA A 56 4.20 -11.45 -3.00
N GLN A 57 4.45 -10.17 -3.24
CA GLN A 57 3.55 -9.08 -2.88
C GLN A 57 2.22 -9.16 -3.63
N ALA A 58 2.25 -9.47 -4.93
CA ALA A 58 1.03 -9.68 -5.71
C ALA A 58 0.19 -10.86 -5.18
N LEU A 59 0.84 -11.94 -4.76
CA LEU A 59 0.15 -13.08 -4.14
C LEU A 59 -0.45 -12.71 -2.77
N GLU A 60 0.24 -11.92 -1.98
CA GLU A 60 -0.26 -11.42 -0.68
C GLU A 60 -1.54 -10.58 -0.88
N TYR A 61 -1.62 -9.79 -1.94
CA TYR A 61 -2.85 -9.04 -2.28
C TYR A 61 -4.04 -9.98 -2.49
N LEU A 62 -3.84 -11.04 -3.28
CA LEU A 62 -4.89 -12.02 -3.50
C LEU A 62 -5.27 -12.79 -2.23
N GLU A 63 -4.29 -13.19 -1.43
CA GLU A 63 -4.54 -13.88 -0.17
C GLU A 63 -5.33 -13.00 0.83
N ALA A 64 -5.06 -11.70 0.83
CA ALA A 64 -5.84 -10.75 1.63
C ALA A 64 -7.27 -10.64 1.11
N TRP A 65 -7.48 -10.43 -0.19
CA TRP A 65 -8.81 -10.33 -0.79
C TRP A 65 -9.62 -11.63 -0.73
N LYS A 66 -8.99 -12.80 -0.73
CA LYS A 66 -9.68 -14.08 -0.49
C LYS A 66 -10.35 -14.16 0.88
N GLN A 67 -9.86 -13.42 1.86
CA GLN A 67 -10.46 -13.35 3.19
C GLN A 67 -11.64 -12.37 3.25
N SER A 68 -11.84 -11.58 2.20
CA SER A 68 -12.88 -10.58 2.15
C SER A 68 -14.24 -11.20 1.84
N THR A 69 -15.26 -10.76 2.56
CA THR A 69 -16.65 -11.14 2.38
C THR A 69 -17.55 -9.92 2.61
N PRO A 70 -18.82 -9.94 2.14
CA PRO A 70 -19.74 -8.84 2.38
C PRO A 70 -19.92 -8.49 3.87
N ASP A 71 -19.85 -9.49 4.76
CA ASP A 71 -20.01 -9.29 6.21
C ASP A 71 -18.70 -8.85 6.90
N ASN A 72 -17.57 -9.05 6.25
CA ASN A 72 -16.25 -8.71 6.77
C ASN A 72 -15.33 -8.29 5.58
N PRO A 73 -15.55 -7.11 5.03
CA PRO A 73 -14.79 -6.64 3.88
C PRO A 73 -13.33 -6.40 4.25
N VAL A 74 -12.44 -6.71 3.31
CA VAL A 74 -10.99 -6.60 3.47
C VAL A 74 -10.40 -5.79 2.33
N GLY A 75 -9.49 -4.91 2.68
CA GLY A 75 -8.78 -4.07 1.73
C GLY A 75 -7.28 -4.03 1.94
N ILE A 76 -6.62 -3.43 0.98
CA ILE A 76 -5.18 -3.25 0.89
C ILE A 76 -4.90 -1.77 0.73
N CYS A 77 -4.00 -1.22 1.53
CA CYS A 77 -3.50 0.15 1.39
C CYS A 77 -2.11 0.10 0.75
N GLY A 78 -2.00 0.59 -0.48
CA GLY A 78 -0.77 0.57 -1.26
C GLY A 78 -0.31 1.95 -1.72
N PRO A 79 1.00 2.27 -1.61
CA PRO A 79 1.59 3.48 -2.17
C PRO A 79 1.94 3.29 -3.65
N ILE A 80 2.21 4.36 -4.35
CA ILE A 80 2.90 4.35 -5.63
C ILE A 80 4.41 4.31 -5.38
N GLY A 81 4.93 3.09 -5.36
CA GLY A 81 6.34 2.74 -5.18
C GLY A 81 6.53 1.66 -4.12
N PRO A 82 6.84 0.45 -4.56
CA PRO A 82 6.94 -0.06 -5.92
C PRO A 82 5.59 -0.21 -6.62
N THR A 83 5.60 -0.24 -7.95
CA THR A 83 4.41 -0.43 -8.81
C THR A 83 4.44 -1.73 -9.60
N GLU A 84 5.57 -2.42 -9.62
CA GLU A 84 5.80 -3.59 -10.47
C GLU A 84 4.93 -4.80 -10.12
N GLN A 85 4.42 -4.89 -8.88
CA GLN A 85 3.46 -5.90 -8.49
C GLN A 85 2.07 -5.68 -9.09
N LEU A 86 1.69 -4.44 -9.39
CA LEU A 86 0.34 -4.09 -9.82
C LEU A 86 -0.10 -4.81 -11.12
N PRO A 87 0.70 -4.82 -12.21
CA PRO A 87 0.38 -5.62 -13.40
C PRO A 87 0.32 -7.12 -13.11
N ILE A 88 1.13 -7.61 -12.17
CA ILE A 88 1.13 -9.03 -11.77
C ILE A 88 -0.17 -9.37 -11.05
N VAL A 89 -0.66 -8.50 -10.17
CA VAL A 89 -1.98 -8.65 -9.52
C VAL A 89 -3.07 -8.80 -10.57
N ALA A 90 -3.14 -7.88 -11.54
CA ALA A 90 -4.15 -7.94 -12.60
C ALA A 90 -4.07 -9.26 -13.42
N GLN A 91 -2.86 -9.69 -13.77
CA GLN A 91 -2.66 -10.97 -14.48
C GLN A 91 -3.17 -12.16 -13.66
N ILE A 92 -2.87 -12.22 -12.37
CA ILE A 92 -3.29 -13.34 -11.52
C ILE A 92 -4.82 -13.32 -11.32
N VAL A 93 -5.41 -12.13 -11.07
CA VAL A 93 -6.87 -11.97 -10.96
C VAL A 93 -7.58 -12.53 -12.19
N ASN A 94 -7.12 -12.13 -13.38
CA ASN A 94 -7.68 -12.59 -14.65
C ASN A 94 -7.47 -14.11 -14.86
N ALA A 95 -6.26 -14.62 -14.62
CA ALA A 95 -5.92 -16.01 -14.82
C ALA A 95 -6.72 -16.96 -13.91
N LEU A 96 -7.01 -16.52 -12.69
CA LEU A 96 -7.78 -17.31 -11.73
C LEU A 96 -9.30 -17.11 -11.85
N GLY A 97 -9.77 -16.15 -12.63
CA GLY A 97 -11.16 -15.72 -12.64
C GLY A 97 -11.63 -15.20 -11.28
N PHE A 98 -10.74 -14.56 -10.51
CA PHE A 98 -11.02 -14.10 -9.16
C PHE A 98 -11.86 -12.81 -9.17
N ASN A 99 -13.13 -12.91 -8.82
CA ASN A 99 -14.08 -11.81 -8.90
C ASN A 99 -13.99 -10.90 -7.67
N LEU A 100 -13.36 -9.73 -7.82
CA LEU A 100 -13.14 -8.76 -6.74
C LEU A 100 -14.44 -8.18 -6.19
N ALA A 101 -15.44 -7.95 -7.04
CA ALA A 101 -16.74 -7.45 -6.59
C ALA A 101 -17.47 -8.49 -5.72
N LYS A 102 -17.47 -9.76 -6.12
CA LYS A 102 -18.10 -10.84 -5.37
C LYS A 102 -17.48 -11.05 -3.98
N HIS A 103 -16.20 -10.76 -3.87
CA HIS A 103 -15.47 -10.86 -2.61
C HIS A 103 -15.55 -9.59 -1.75
N GLU A 104 -16.23 -8.52 -2.20
CA GLU A 104 -16.18 -7.23 -1.51
C GLU A 104 -14.73 -6.79 -1.21
N ALA A 105 -13.87 -6.92 -2.21
CA ALA A 105 -12.47 -6.53 -2.10
C ALA A 105 -12.34 -5.01 -2.14
N HIS A 106 -11.50 -4.43 -1.28
CA HIS A 106 -11.24 -2.99 -1.22
C HIS A 106 -9.77 -2.67 -1.46
N PHE A 107 -9.52 -1.45 -1.92
CA PHE A 107 -8.18 -0.91 -2.09
C PHE A 107 -8.13 0.57 -1.70
N TRP A 108 -7.06 0.98 -1.02
CA TRP A 108 -6.74 2.37 -0.75
C TRP A 108 -5.43 2.74 -1.45
N GLY A 109 -5.46 3.80 -2.27
CA GLY A 109 -4.24 4.54 -2.59
C GLY A 109 -3.77 5.25 -1.32
N MET A 110 -2.53 4.99 -0.89
CA MET A 110 -2.01 5.50 0.39
C MET A 110 -1.89 7.01 0.39
N ASP A 111 -1.47 7.57 -0.71
CA ASP A 111 -1.13 8.98 -0.88
C ASP A 111 -1.53 9.48 -2.27
N GLU A 112 -1.43 10.78 -2.48
CA GLU A 112 -1.65 11.41 -3.78
C GLU A 112 -0.74 12.63 -3.93
N TRP A 113 -0.40 12.95 -5.15
CA TRP A 113 0.34 14.15 -5.48
C TRP A 113 -0.48 15.42 -5.22
N LEU A 114 0.15 16.41 -4.60
CA LEU A 114 -0.49 17.68 -4.30
C LEU A 114 0.08 18.81 -5.16
N GLU A 115 -0.80 19.60 -5.76
CA GLU A 115 -0.45 20.89 -6.35
C GLU A 115 -1.18 22.01 -5.60
N ASN A 116 -0.41 22.98 -5.10
CA ASN A 116 -0.94 24.09 -4.30
C ASN A 116 -1.76 23.63 -3.07
N GLY A 117 -1.39 22.50 -2.47
CA GLY A 117 -2.06 21.93 -1.30
C GLY A 117 -3.35 21.19 -1.60
N VAL A 118 -3.67 20.94 -2.87
CA VAL A 118 -4.86 20.21 -3.30
C VAL A 118 -4.42 18.94 -4.04
N PRO A 119 -5.05 17.78 -3.76
CA PRO A 119 -4.79 16.57 -4.53
C PRO A 119 -5.06 16.80 -6.02
N VAL A 120 -4.16 16.31 -6.87
CA VAL A 120 -4.34 16.43 -8.33
C VAL A 120 -5.51 15.58 -8.82
N SER A 121 -6.09 15.96 -9.97
CA SER A 121 -7.14 15.17 -10.57
C SER A 121 -6.62 13.81 -11.10
N PRO A 122 -7.47 12.78 -11.21
CA PRO A 122 -7.08 11.50 -11.78
C PRO A 122 -6.59 11.55 -13.23
N GLU A 123 -6.85 12.63 -13.95
CA GLU A 123 -6.35 12.86 -15.31
C GLU A 123 -4.92 13.43 -15.33
N HIS A 124 -4.46 13.94 -14.19
CA HIS A 124 -3.14 14.56 -14.11
C HIS A 124 -2.02 13.52 -14.37
N PRO A 125 -0.95 13.86 -15.10
CA PRO A 125 0.13 12.92 -15.41
C PRO A 125 0.82 12.32 -14.19
N LEU A 126 0.84 13.04 -13.07
CA LEU A 126 1.46 12.60 -11.81
C LEU A 126 0.46 12.02 -10.81
N SER A 127 -0.79 11.79 -11.19
CA SER A 127 -1.78 11.20 -10.29
C SER A 127 -1.43 9.76 -9.94
N PHE A 128 -1.37 9.46 -8.67
CA PHE A 128 -1.15 8.12 -8.15
C PHE A 128 -2.38 7.25 -8.34
N ALA A 129 -3.57 7.81 -8.16
CA ALA A 129 -4.83 7.13 -8.48
C ALA A 129 -4.90 6.70 -9.95
N LYS A 130 -4.41 7.53 -10.89
CA LYS A 130 -4.28 7.16 -12.30
C LYS A 130 -3.34 5.98 -12.49
N CYS A 131 -2.18 6.04 -11.84
CA CYS A 131 -1.16 4.99 -11.93
C CYS A 131 -1.71 3.64 -11.44
N ASP A 132 -2.39 3.61 -10.29
CA ASP A 132 -3.04 2.40 -9.76
C ASP A 132 -4.08 1.83 -10.73
N ASN A 133 -4.93 2.70 -11.30
CA ASN A 133 -5.91 2.25 -12.28
C ASN A 133 -5.24 1.70 -13.54
N GLU A 134 -4.34 2.43 -14.18
CA GLU A 134 -3.69 2.03 -15.43
C GLU A 134 -2.81 0.78 -15.29
N LEU A 135 -2.15 0.60 -14.17
CA LEU A 135 -1.24 -0.54 -13.95
C LEU A 135 -1.95 -1.80 -13.43
N CYS A 136 -3.06 -1.64 -12.72
CA CYS A 136 -3.78 -2.76 -12.11
C CYS A 136 -5.24 -2.82 -12.56
N PHE A 137 -6.08 -1.90 -12.09
CA PHE A 137 -7.53 -2.09 -12.12
C PHE A 137 -8.13 -2.06 -13.52
N ASP A 138 -7.62 -1.25 -14.42
CA ASP A 138 -8.08 -1.17 -15.82
C ASP A 138 -7.61 -2.35 -16.68
N ARG A 139 -6.70 -3.17 -16.15
CA ARG A 139 -6.21 -4.40 -16.80
C ARG A 139 -6.97 -5.64 -16.36
N ILE A 140 -7.85 -5.52 -15.39
CA ILE A 140 -8.69 -6.61 -14.91
C ILE A 140 -9.93 -6.71 -15.80
N ASP A 141 -10.31 -7.96 -16.16
CA ASP A 141 -11.54 -8.22 -16.91
C ASP A 141 -12.71 -7.51 -16.20
N PRO A 142 -13.54 -6.74 -16.95
CA PRO A 142 -14.68 -6.04 -16.36
C PRO A 142 -15.63 -6.92 -15.56
N ALA A 143 -15.75 -8.22 -15.92
CA ALA A 143 -16.55 -9.18 -15.15
C ALA A 143 -15.97 -9.56 -13.79
N LEU A 144 -14.69 -9.27 -13.56
CA LEU A 144 -13.95 -9.57 -12.33
C LEU A 144 -13.60 -8.31 -11.53
N ALA A 145 -13.86 -7.13 -12.10
CA ALA A 145 -13.33 -5.87 -11.61
C ALA A 145 -13.84 -5.49 -10.23
N MET A 146 -13.01 -4.77 -9.50
CA MET A 146 -13.37 -4.13 -8.24
C MET A 146 -14.34 -2.98 -8.51
N PRO A 147 -15.46 -2.89 -7.75
CA PRO A 147 -16.38 -1.76 -7.86
C PRO A 147 -15.66 -0.44 -7.59
N LYS A 148 -16.08 0.62 -8.30
CA LYS A 148 -15.49 1.96 -8.10
C LYS A 148 -15.61 2.43 -6.64
N ALA A 149 -16.72 2.10 -5.97
CA ALA A 149 -16.95 2.45 -4.57
C ALA A 149 -15.95 1.80 -3.60
N ASN A 150 -15.32 0.69 -4.00
CA ASN A 150 -14.36 -0.05 -3.19
C ASN A 150 -12.90 0.39 -3.46
N LYS A 151 -12.70 1.32 -4.39
CA LYS A 151 -11.40 1.95 -4.65
C LYS A 151 -11.37 3.32 -4.00
N HIS A 152 -10.61 3.46 -2.94
CA HIS A 152 -10.51 4.66 -2.13
C HIS A 152 -9.20 5.39 -2.43
N PHE A 153 -9.30 6.60 -2.95
CA PHE A 153 -8.13 7.44 -3.18
C PHE A 153 -8.26 8.72 -2.36
N PRO A 154 -7.15 9.29 -1.85
CA PRO A 154 -7.17 10.51 -1.05
C PRO A 154 -7.36 11.75 -1.94
N THR A 155 -8.42 11.72 -2.77
CA THR A 155 -8.79 12.76 -3.71
C THR A 155 -10.17 13.32 -3.36
N GLY A 156 -10.24 14.59 -3.00
CA GLY A 156 -11.50 15.26 -2.70
C GLY A 156 -11.92 15.12 -1.25
N ASP A 157 -12.86 14.25 -0.93
CA ASP A 157 -13.40 14.08 0.44
C ASP A 157 -12.47 13.23 1.30
N LEU A 158 -11.59 13.88 2.07
CA LEU A 158 -10.64 13.22 2.97
C LEU A 158 -11.32 12.59 4.20
N ASP A 159 -12.47 13.11 4.61
CA ASP A 159 -13.23 12.53 5.71
C ASP A 159 -13.86 11.20 5.28
N ALA A 160 -14.43 11.14 4.08
CA ALA A 160 -14.94 9.88 3.51
C ALA A 160 -13.80 8.86 3.32
N PHE A 161 -12.63 9.29 2.83
CA PHE A 161 -11.45 8.45 2.73
C PHE A 161 -11.03 7.88 4.09
N SER A 162 -10.90 8.74 5.10
CA SER A 162 -10.53 8.34 6.47
C SER A 162 -11.56 7.37 7.08
N ASN A 163 -12.85 7.69 6.97
CA ASN A 163 -13.93 6.88 7.53
C ASN A 163 -14.04 5.49 6.87
N SER A 164 -13.55 5.31 5.65
CA SER A 164 -13.56 4.01 4.98
C SER A 164 -12.72 2.96 5.70
N PHE A 165 -11.65 3.37 6.42
CA PHE A 165 -10.86 2.45 7.25
C PHE A 165 -11.58 1.94 8.50
N ASP A 166 -12.62 2.64 8.96
CA ASP A 166 -13.43 2.18 10.09
C ASP A 166 -14.44 1.11 9.66
N GLN A 167 -14.78 1.04 8.38
CA GLN A 167 -15.78 0.14 7.82
C GLN A 167 -15.17 -1.14 7.23
N VAL A 168 -13.91 -1.07 6.80
CA VAL A 168 -13.25 -2.14 6.08
C VAL A 168 -11.92 -2.46 6.75
N ARG A 169 -11.67 -3.75 7.01
CA ARG A 169 -10.40 -4.18 7.61
C ARG A 169 -9.25 -4.02 6.62
N CYS A 170 -8.30 -3.17 6.94
CA CYS A 170 -7.03 -3.10 6.21
C CYS A 170 -6.15 -4.31 6.58
N ALA A 171 -5.98 -5.25 5.65
CA ALA A 171 -5.17 -6.45 5.87
C ALA A 171 -3.71 -6.25 5.53
N ILE A 172 -3.41 -5.37 4.58
CA ILE A 172 -2.06 -5.04 4.15
C ILE A 172 -1.93 -3.52 4.13
N MET A 173 -0.90 -3.04 4.79
CA MET A 173 -0.40 -1.67 4.62
C MET A 173 1.03 -1.78 4.08
N GLN A 174 1.20 -1.39 2.84
CA GLN A 174 2.49 -1.44 2.17
C GLN A 174 3.24 -0.13 2.45
N GLY A 175 4.46 -0.23 2.98
CA GLY A 175 5.34 0.94 3.08
C GLY A 175 5.96 1.27 1.72
N GLY A 176 6.10 2.56 1.44
CA GLY A 176 6.87 3.05 0.30
C GLY A 176 8.38 2.84 0.46
N GLN A 177 9.13 3.04 -0.60
CA GLN A 177 10.60 3.04 -0.61
C GLN A 177 11.18 4.40 -0.25
#